data_b2fcfa51fa128a565ac33f2be77c8d6b
#
_entry.id   b2fcfa51fa128a565ac33f2be77c8d6b
#
_cell.length_a   1.000
_cell.length_b   1.000
_cell.length_c   1.000
_cell.angle_alpha   90.00
_cell.angle_beta   90.00
_cell.angle_gamma   90.00
#
_symmetry.space_group_name_H-M   'P 1'
#
loop_
_entity.id
_entity.type
_entity.pdbx_description
1 polymer ?
#
loop_
_entity_poly.entity_id
_entity_poly.type
_entity_poly.pdbx_seq_one_letter_code
_entity_poly.pdbx_strand_id
1 'polypeptide(L)'
;MKEKDYQLEYVVWRDTVEEHAGWHTYSDMKKLKTAVCDEIGWILEENKDEIKLMASMIRKDKEGGRTIVVYKSSIIHRITI
;
A
#
# COMPACT_ATOMS: atom_id res chain seq x y z
N MET A 1 30.51 -2.52 7.70
CA MET A 1 29.20 -3.08 8.02
C MET A 1 28.36 -3.13 6.76
N LYS A 2 27.75 -4.28 6.48
CA LYS A 2 26.96 -4.46 5.27
C LYS A 2 25.64 -3.73 5.40
N GLU A 3 25.26 -2.99 4.38
CA GLU A 3 23.99 -2.30 4.34
C GLU A 3 22.83 -3.33 4.27
N LYS A 4 21.74 -3.03 4.95
CA LYS A 4 20.57 -3.90 4.94
C LYS A 4 19.88 -3.82 3.57
N ASP A 5 19.66 -4.97 2.96
CA ASP A 5 18.90 -5.08 1.73
C ASP A 5 17.41 -5.20 2.04
N TYR A 6 16.64 -4.32 1.44
CA TYR A 6 15.18 -4.37 1.56
C TYR A 6 14.59 -5.26 0.48
N GLN A 7 13.58 -6.00 0.83
CA GLN A 7 12.92 -6.92 -0.08
C GLN A 7 11.92 -6.18 -0.94
N LEU A 8 11.98 -6.42 -2.26
CA LEU A 8 11.02 -5.86 -3.20
C LEU A 8 9.82 -6.79 -3.29
N GLU A 9 8.62 -6.23 -3.17
CA GLU A 9 7.38 -7.00 -3.23
C GLU A 9 6.34 -6.35 -4.13
N TYR A 10 5.52 -7.19 -4.72
CA TYR A 10 4.26 -6.83 -5.35
C TYR A 10 3.15 -7.16 -4.36
N VAL A 11 2.32 -6.17 -4.05
CA VAL A 11 1.26 -6.31 -3.06
C VAL A 11 -0.07 -5.88 -3.68
N VAL A 12 -1.06 -6.75 -3.60
CA VAL A 12 -2.44 -6.44 -3.99
C VAL A 12 -3.23 -6.22 -2.71
N TRP A 13 -3.85 -5.08 -2.59
CA TRP A 13 -4.58 -4.72 -1.38
C TRP A 13 -5.89 -4.00 -1.71
N ARG A 14 -6.78 -3.96 -0.73
CA ARG A 14 -8.12 -3.38 -0.88
C ARG A 14 -8.21 -2.09 -0.08
N ASP A 15 -8.52 -1.01 -0.78
CA ASP A 15 -8.62 0.32 -0.18
C ASP A 15 -10.08 0.72 0.00
N THR A 16 -10.30 1.60 0.97
CA THR A 16 -11.61 2.23 1.16
C THR A 16 -11.87 3.24 0.05
N VAL A 17 -13.12 3.45 -0.26
CA VAL A 17 -13.56 4.40 -1.28
C VAL A 17 -14.62 5.32 -0.68
N GLU A 18 -14.46 6.61 -0.91
CA GLU A 18 -15.45 7.61 -0.52
C GLU A 18 -16.11 8.20 -1.76
N GLU A 19 -17.39 8.52 -1.64
CA GLU A 19 -18.10 9.27 -2.67
C GLU A 19 -17.63 10.73 -2.63
N HIS A 20 -17.66 11.40 -3.78
CA HIS A 20 -17.39 12.85 -3.85
C HIS A 20 -18.40 13.61 -2.98
N ALA A 21 -17.97 14.75 -2.45
CA ALA A 21 -18.85 15.63 -1.69
C ALA A 21 -20.07 16.02 -2.51
N GLY A 22 -21.22 16.17 -1.84
CA GLY A 22 -22.49 16.54 -2.48
C GLY A 22 -23.57 15.52 -2.22
N TRP A 23 -24.66 15.67 -2.96
CA TRP A 23 -25.85 14.83 -2.82
C TRP A 23 -25.87 13.76 -3.91
N HIS A 24 -26.09 12.51 -3.50
CA HIS A 24 -26.12 11.36 -4.40
C HIS A 24 -27.36 10.52 -4.10
N THR A 25 -27.88 9.83 -5.10
CA THR A 25 -29.02 8.93 -4.90
C THR A 25 -28.58 7.73 -4.06
N TYR A 26 -29.48 7.14 -3.30
CA TYR A 26 -29.22 5.91 -2.55
C TYR A 26 -28.77 4.78 -3.48
N SER A 27 -29.39 4.71 -4.67
CA SER A 27 -29.03 3.70 -5.66
C SER A 27 -27.56 3.81 -6.07
N ASP A 28 -27.09 5.03 -6.33
CA ASP A 28 -25.69 5.26 -6.73
C ASP A 28 -24.73 4.95 -5.58
N MET A 29 -25.08 5.36 -4.36
CA MET A 29 -24.24 5.08 -3.17
C MET A 29 -24.11 3.58 -2.92
N LYS A 30 -25.18 2.81 -3.13
CA LYS A 30 -25.16 1.35 -2.95
C LYS A 30 -24.25 0.64 -3.95
N LYS A 31 -23.90 1.27 -5.06
CA LYS A 31 -23.01 0.72 -6.10
C LYS A 31 -21.53 0.90 -5.75
N LEU A 32 -21.20 1.74 -4.76
CA LEU A 32 -19.82 1.94 -4.37
C LEU A 32 -19.21 0.65 -3.87
N LYS A 33 -17.96 0.42 -4.28
CA LYS A 33 -17.18 -0.75 -3.86
C LYS A 33 -15.79 -0.29 -3.48
N THR A 34 -15.15 -1.06 -2.61
CA THR A 34 -13.74 -0.84 -2.29
C THR A 34 -12.89 -1.01 -3.55
N ALA A 35 -11.76 -0.32 -3.59
CA ALA A 35 -10.84 -0.39 -4.71
C ALA A 35 -9.77 -1.46 -4.46
N VAL A 36 -9.45 -2.23 -5.51
CA VAL A 36 -8.30 -3.15 -5.47
C VAL A 36 -7.12 -2.40 -6.07
N CYS A 37 -6.05 -2.33 -5.29
CA CYS A 37 -4.86 -1.56 -5.63
C CYS A 37 -3.66 -2.49 -5.80
N ASP A 38 -2.82 -2.19 -6.78
CA ASP A 38 -1.57 -2.88 -7.04
C ASP A 38 -0.42 -1.98 -6.62
N GLU A 39 0.48 -2.49 -5.76
CA GLU A 39 1.64 -1.77 -5.27
C GLU A 39 2.90 -2.56 -5.52
N ILE A 40 3.96 -1.88 -5.92
CA ILE A 40 5.29 -2.46 -5.99
C ILE A 40 6.20 -1.57 -5.17
N GLY A 41 6.93 -2.16 -4.24
CA GLY A 41 7.84 -1.39 -3.40
C GLY A 41 8.72 -2.26 -2.53
N TRP A 42 9.73 -1.61 -1.94
CA TRP A 42 10.60 -2.27 -0.98
C TRP A 42 9.97 -2.22 0.40
N ILE A 43 9.99 -3.35 1.09
CA ILE A 43 9.47 -3.44 2.46
C ILE A 43 10.46 -2.78 3.40
N LEU A 44 10.10 -1.59 3.88
CA LEU A 44 10.92 -0.86 4.86
C LEU A 44 10.78 -1.47 6.24
N GLU A 45 9.56 -1.79 6.61
CA GLU A 45 9.23 -2.31 7.93
C GLU A 45 7.95 -3.12 7.86
N GLU A 46 7.88 -4.13 8.68
CA GLU A 46 6.69 -4.95 8.82
C GLU A 46 6.50 -5.28 10.29
N ASN A 47 5.28 -5.09 10.76
CA ASN A 47 4.90 -5.53 12.10
C ASN A 47 3.66 -6.44 12.00
N LYS A 48 3.04 -6.73 13.13
CA LYS A 48 1.91 -7.66 13.17
C LYS A 48 0.68 -7.13 12.42
N ASP A 49 0.52 -5.81 12.31
CA ASP A 49 -0.70 -5.19 11.78
C ASP A 49 -0.53 -4.55 10.40
N GLU A 50 0.69 -4.16 10.03
CA GLU A 50 0.90 -3.36 8.83
C GLU A 50 2.26 -3.59 8.19
N ILE A 51 2.36 -3.21 6.91
CA ILE A 51 3.61 -3.14 6.18
C ILE A 51 3.81 -1.73 5.66
N LYS A 52 5.08 -1.33 5.55
CA LYS A 52 5.47 -0.03 4.97
C LYS A 52 6.30 -0.30 3.72
N LEU A 53 5.82 0.20 2.57
CA LEU A 53 6.51 0.03 1.30
C LEU A 53 7.05 1.38 0.82
N MET A 54 8.27 1.34 0.27
CA MET A 54 8.88 2.49 -0.38
C MET A 54 8.94 2.26 -1.89
N ALA A 55 8.50 3.25 -2.66
CA ALA A 55 8.62 3.18 -4.12
C ALA A 55 9.95 3.72 -4.63
N SER A 56 10.66 4.48 -3.82
CA SER A 56 11.94 5.09 -4.18
C SER A 56 12.90 5.05 -3.01
N MET A 57 14.19 4.89 -3.29
CA MET A 57 15.24 4.92 -2.27
C MET A 57 16.44 5.72 -2.77
N ILE A 58 17.04 6.48 -1.87
CA ILE A 58 18.37 7.04 -2.06
C ILE A 58 19.27 6.32 -1.06
N ARG A 59 19.92 5.26 -1.52
CA ARG A 59 20.68 4.35 -0.63
C ARG A 59 21.78 5.04 0.12
N LYS A 60 22.50 5.94 -0.56
CA LYS A 60 23.61 6.68 0.04
C LYS A 60 23.17 7.50 1.24
N ASP A 61 22.02 8.15 1.14
CA ASP A 61 21.53 9.06 2.17
C ASP A 61 20.58 8.37 3.15
N LYS A 62 20.24 7.10 2.92
CA LYS A 62 19.28 6.34 3.71
C LYS A 62 17.92 7.04 3.77
N GLU A 63 17.49 7.54 2.63
CA GLU A 63 16.19 8.20 2.48
C GLU A 63 15.32 7.42 1.52
N GLY A 64 14.03 7.45 1.75
CA GLY A 64 13.03 6.86 0.87
C GLY A 64 11.92 7.83 0.58
N GLY A 65 11.14 7.53 -0.45
CA GLY A 65 10.01 8.37 -0.85
C GLY A 65 8.87 7.54 -1.40
N ARG A 66 7.74 8.22 -1.52
CA ARG A 66 6.48 7.60 -1.96
C ARG A 66 6.18 6.35 -1.15
N THR A 67 6.20 6.53 0.16
CA THR A 67 5.97 5.45 1.12
C THR A 67 4.48 5.30 1.37
N ILE A 68 4.01 4.07 1.38
CA ILE A 68 2.64 3.75 1.76
C ILE A 68 2.66 2.77 2.91
N VAL A 69 1.72 2.96 3.83
CA VAL A 69 1.48 2.03 4.94
C VAL A 69 0.17 1.32 4.68
N VAL A 70 0.21 0.00 4.65
CA VAL A 70 -0.96 -0.83 4.35
C VAL A 70 -1.25 -1.76 5.51
N TYR A 71 -2.50 -1.81 5.97
CA TYR A 71 -2.92 -2.80 6.96
C TYR A 71 -2.83 -4.20 6.37
N LYS A 72 -2.26 -5.12 7.11
CA LYS A 72 -2.20 -6.54 6.68
C LYS A 72 -3.58 -7.12 6.42
N SER A 73 -4.58 -6.67 7.19
CA SER A 73 -5.97 -7.11 6.99
C SER A 73 -6.57 -6.69 5.65
N SER A 74 -5.98 -5.69 5.01
CA SER A 74 -6.41 -5.21 3.69
C SER A 74 -5.69 -5.90 2.54
N ILE A 75 -4.65 -6.68 2.82
CA ILE A 75 -3.85 -7.34 1.79
C ILE A 75 -4.57 -8.58 1.28
N ILE A 76 -4.74 -8.65 -0.04
CA ILE A 76 -5.34 -9.80 -0.73
C ILE A 76 -4.26 -10.80 -1.11
N HIS A 77 -3.11 -10.29 -1.56
CA HIS A 77 -2.04 -11.12 -2.09
C HIS A 77 -0.70 -10.40 -2.01
N ARG A 78 0.39 -11.15 -1.77
CA ARG A 78 1.76 -10.63 -1.74
C ARG A 78 2.68 -11.60 -2.46
N ILE A 79 3.58 -11.06 -3.26
CA ILE A 79 4.63 -11.85 -3.92
C ILE A 79 5.95 -11.13 -3.76
N THR A 80 6.97 -11.85 -3.30
CA THR A 80 8.35 -11.39 -3.35
C THR A 80 8.84 -11.41 -4.79
N ILE A 81 9.37 -10.30 -5.23
CA ILE A 81 9.92 -10.20 -6.58
C ILE A 81 11.39 -10.60 -6.61
#